data_d4847b6005449a27eda906a706b49d00
#
_entry.id   d4847b6005449a27eda906a706b49d00
#
_cell.length_a   1.000
_cell.length_b   1.000
_cell.length_c   1.000
_cell.angle_alpha   90.00
_cell.angle_beta   90.00
_cell.angle_gamma   90.00
#
_symmetry.space_group_name_H-M   'P 1'
#
loop_
_entity.id
_entity.type
_entity.pdbx_description
1 polymer ?
#
loop_
_entity_poly.entity_id
_entity_poly.type
_entity_poly.pdbx_seq_one_letter_code
_entity_poly.pdbx_strand_id
1 'polypeptide(L)'
;DRGSNNLGVHILGEYPVKAGQIIALSGNTGYSFGPHLHLDMIETATDEYIDPLPFFMNKVKDKTAPRAEGIMLFPQPGKGVVEGKQTRRAFPAHPTKPITAWGLIGAGIRAYDYMDGVQNKYGVKTVILEVDGEEVFRSTVDRFAYEENRYINSWTHGQYMKSFIEPGNRLRMLQASNGNRG
;
A
#
# COMPACT_ATOMS: atom_id res chain seq x y z
N ASP A 1 23.52 -27.51 1.19
CA ASP A 1 22.54 -27.78 0.13
C ASP A 1 21.86 -29.13 0.41
N ARG A 2 20.57 -29.13 0.73
CA ARG A 2 19.79 -30.35 1.01
C ARG A 2 18.90 -30.75 -0.16
N GLY A 3 19.12 -30.19 -1.34
CA GLY A 3 18.36 -30.50 -2.56
C GLY A 3 16.89 -30.05 -2.53
N SER A 4 16.52 -29.17 -1.59
CA SER A 4 15.17 -28.62 -1.48
C SER A 4 15.19 -27.12 -1.71
N ASN A 5 14.24 -26.63 -2.53
CA ASN A 5 14.04 -25.20 -2.76
C ASN A 5 13.27 -24.51 -1.60
N ASN A 6 12.72 -25.28 -0.67
CA ASN A 6 12.03 -24.80 0.52
C ASN A 6 12.70 -25.37 1.76
N LEU A 7 13.64 -24.63 2.30
CA LEU A 7 14.28 -24.96 3.54
C LEU A 7 13.91 -23.93 4.62
N GLY A 8 13.04 -24.30 5.53
CA GLY A 8 12.83 -23.60 6.79
C GLY A 8 13.84 -24.11 7.82
N VAL A 9 14.70 -23.24 8.28
CA VAL A 9 15.64 -23.55 9.38
C VAL A 9 15.30 -22.65 10.55
N HIS A 10 14.82 -23.23 11.63
CA HIS A 10 14.78 -22.54 12.92
C HIS A 10 16.16 -22.65 13.58
N ILE A 11 16.85 -21.53 13.63
CA ILE A 11 18.13 -21.44 14.31
C ILE A 11 17.84 -21.16 15.78
N LEU A 12 18.06 -22.19 16.59
CA LEU A 12 17.97 -22.05 18.04
C LEU A 12 19.35 -21.65 18.57
N GLY A 13 19.46 -20.43 19.07
CA GLY A 13 20.70 -19.89 19.64
C GLY A 13 21.12 -18.57 19.01
N GLU A 14 22.05 -17.90 19.65
CA GLU A 14 22.64 -16.66 19.16
C GLU A 14 23.78 -16.94 18.20
N TYR A 15 23.69 -16.39 17.01
CA TYR A 15 24.75 -16.40 15.99
C TYR A 15 25.26 -14.98 15.80
N PRO A 16 26.23 -14.53 16.60
CA PRO A 16 26.74 -13.17 16.49
C PRO A 16 27.40 -12.95 15.14
N VAL A 17 27.02 -11.86 14.47
CA VAL A 17 27.59 -11.43 13.20
C VAL A 17 28.10 -10.00 13.32
N LYS A 18 29.09 -9.65 12.52
CA LYS A 18 29.66 -8.30 12.48
C LYS A 18 29.13 -7.54 11.28
N ALA A 19 29.00 -6.24 11.43
CA ALA A 19 28.65 -5.37 10.31
C ALA A 19 29.65 -5.57 9.15
N GLY A 20 29.13 -5.79 7.92
CA GLY A 20 29.91 -6.09 6.74
C GLY A 20 30.31 -7.56 6.55
N GLN A 21 30.00 -8.44 7.50
CA GLN A 21 30.24 -9.87 7.34
C GLN A 21 29.29 -10.45 6.29
N ILE A 22 29.84 -11.26 5.37
CA ILE A 22 29.04 -12.04 4.41
C ILE A 22 28.39 -13.19 5.17
N ILE A 23 27.05 -13.22 5.18
CA ILE A 23 26.25 -14.26 5.86
C ILE A 23 25.54 -15.19 4.88
N ALA A 24 25.30 -14.74 3.64
CA ALA A 24 24.68 -15.52 2.60
C ALA A 24 24.97 -14.94 1.22
N LEU A 25 24.68 -15.71 0.18
CA LEU A 25 24.62 -15.25 -1.21
C LEU A 25 23.17 -15.16 -1.63
N SER A 26 22.76 -14.05 -2.27
CA SER A 26 21.40 -13.92 -2.74
C SER A 26 21.12 -14.90 -3.90
N GLY A 27 19.97 -15.59 -3.83
CA GLY A 27 19.49 -16.49 -4.85
C GLY A 27 18.37 -15.88 -5.68
N ASN A 28 17.87 -16.69 -6.62
CA ASN A 28 16.73 -16.35 -7.48
C ASN A 28 15.71 -17.51 -7.52
N THR A 29 15.50 -18.19 -6.39
CA THR A 29 14.52 -19.28 -6.27
C THR A 29 13.13 -18.76 -5.88
N GLY A 30 12.08 -19.49 -6.24
CA GLY A 30 10.71 -19.09 -5.99
C GLY A 30 10.18 -18.09 -7.04
N TYR A 31 9.13 -17.35 -6.67
CA TYR A 31 8.56 -16.31 -7.53
C TYR A 31 9.42 -15.05 -7.44
N SER A 32 10.30 -14.86 -8.40
CA SER A 32 11.27 -13.77 -8.41
C SER A 32 11.62 -13.35 -9.84
N PHE A 33 11.80 -12.05 -10.06
CA PHE A 33 12.26 -11.49 -11.33
C PHE A 33 13.77 -11.32 -11.42
N GLY A 34 14.51 -11.68 -10.37
CA GLY A 34 15.96 -11.58 -10.28
C GLY A 34 16.46 -11.71 -8.85
N PRO A 35 17.76 -11.98 -8.66
CA PRO A 35 18.34 -12.06 -7.31
C PRO A 35 18.10 -10.78 -6.50
N HIS A 36 17.50 -10.92 -5.33
CA HIS A 36 17.22 -9.80 -4.42
C HIS A 36 17.26 -10.26 -2.96
N LEU A 37 17.39 -9.31 -2.07
CA LEU A 37 17.20 -9.49 -0.63
C LEU A 37 15.80 -9.03 -0.25
N HIS A 38 15.07 -9.90 0.43
CA HIS A 38 13.81 -9.55 1.10
C HIS A 38 14.12 -9.25 2.57
N LEU A 39 13.63 -8.14 3.07
CA LEU A 39 13.76 -7.74 4.47
C LEU A 39 12.38 -7.39 5.02
N ASP A 40 11.98 -8.13 6.03
CA ASP A 40 10.82 -7.80 6.87
C ASP A 40 11.30 -7.36 8.25
N MET A 41 10.63 -6.38 8.82
CA MET A 41 10.80 -6.00 10.21
C MET A 41 9.53 -6.34 10.99
N ILE A 42 9.72 -7.08 12.07
CA ILE A 42 8.63 -7.57 12.90
C ILE A 42 8.85 -7.09 14.33
N GLU A 43 7.85 -6.48 14.92
CA GLU A 43 7.88 -6.13 16.33
C GLU A 43 7.67 -7.36 17.18
N THR A 44 8.66 -7.74 17.97
CA THR A 44 8.64 -9.00 18.75
C THR A 44 7.57 -9.05 19.84
N ALA A 45 7.07 -7.89 20.28
CA ALA A 45 6.05 -7.84 21.32
C ALA A 45 4.63 -8.11 20.79
N THR A 46 4.36 -7.76 19.53
CA THR A 46 3.03 -7.84 18.91
C THR A 46 2.96 -8.82 17.75
N ASP A 47 4.11 -9.28 17.26
CA ASP A 47 4.26 -10.09 16.03
C ASP A 47 3.71 -9.41 14.77
N GLU A 48 3.72 -8.07 14.77
CA GLU A 48 3.28 -7.25 13.64
C GLU A 48 4.42 -6.86 12.73
N TYR A 49 4.17 -6.88 11.44
CA TYR A 49 5.04 -6.27 10.44
C TYR A 49 5.00 -4.76 10.58
N ILE A 50 6.16 -4.13 10.65
CA ILE A 50 6.29 -2.68 10.81
C ILE A 50 7.02 -2.08 9.63
N ASP A 51 6.74 -0.79 9.35
CA ASP A 51 7.42 -0.03 8.30
C ASP A 51 8.94 0.00 8.57
N PRO A 52 9.78 -0.58 7.70
CA PRO A 52 11.22 -0.60 7.89
C PRO A 52 11.89 0.76 7.63
N LEU A 53 11.24 1.65 6.88
CA LEU A 53 11.86 2.90 6.41
C LEU A 53 12.42 3.78 7.53
N PRO A 54 11.73 4.00 8.67
CA PRO A 54 12.27 4.80 9.77
C PRO A 54 13.62 4.33 10.30
N PHE A 55 13.90 3.02 10.22
CA PHE A 55 15.17 2.45 10.68
C PHE A 55 16.34 2.67 9.70
N PHE A 56 16.03 3.04 8.47
CA PHE A 56 17.01 3.24 7.40
C PHE A 56 17.10 4.68 6.89
N MET A 57 16.42 5.64 7.51
CA MET A 57 16.35 7.04 7.08
C MET A 57 17.73 7.71 6.94
N ASN A 58 18.76 7.22 7.64
CA ASN A 58 20.12 7.71 7.50
C ASN A 58 20.85 7.18 6.25
N LYS A 59 20.31 6.16 5.60
CA LYS A 59 20.89 5.50 4.41
C LYS A 59 20.01 5.61 3.17
N VAL A 60 18.72 5.74 3.35
CA VAL A 60 17.74 5.88 2.28
C VAL A 60 17.38 7.36 2.15
N LYS A 61 17.60 7.93 0.97
CA LYS A 61 17.17 9.30 0.67
C LYS A 61 15.80 9.22 0.00
N ASP A 62 14.84 9.88 0.61
CA ASP A 62 13.50 10.00 0.06
C ASP A 62 12.96 11.40 0.35
N LYS A 63 12.90 12.22 -0.69
CA LYS A 63 12.35 13.58 -0.68
C LYS A 63 11.24 13.74 -1.72
N THR A 64 10.97 12.67 -2.46
CA THR A 64 9.96 12.69 -3.52
C THR A 64 8.58 12.47 -2.92
N ALA A 65 7.74 13.50 -3.00
CA ALA A 65 6.38 13.41 -2.49
C ALA A 65 5.52 12.42 -3.31
N PRO A 66 4.54 11.76 -2.66
CA PRO A 66 3.55 10.94 -3.36
C PRO A 66 2.79 11.74 -4.43
N ARG A 67 2.35 11.06 -5.47
CA ARG A 67 1.61 11.67 -6.59
C ARG A 67 0.24 11.04 -6.71
N ALA A 68 -0.81 11.86 -6.68
CA ALA A 68 -2.15 11.46 -7.07
C ALA A 68 -2.26 11.50 -8.60
N GLU A 69 -2.70 10.40 -9.19
CA GLU A 69 -2.92 10.29 -10.64
C GLU A 69 -4.40 10.46 -11.02
N GLY A 70 -5.32 10.24 -10.09
CA GLY A 70 -6.74 10.39 -10.34
C GLY A 70 -7.59 10.08 -9.12
N ILE A 71 -8.84 10.50 -9.19
CA ILE A 71 -9.87 10.19 -8.20
C ILE A 71 -11.04 9.48 -8.87
N MET A 72 -11.78 8.70 -8.11
CA MET A 72 -13.01 8.07 -8.55
C MET A 72 -14.09 8.26 -7.49
N LEU A 73 -15.27 8.71 -7.92
CA LEU A 73 -16.43 8.84 -7.08
C LEU A 73 -17.43 7.72 -7.36
N PHE A 74 -17.99 7.16 -6.29
CA PHE A 74 -18.87 6.01 -6.31
C PHE A 74 -20.22 6.41 -5.70
N PRO A 75 -21.21 6.84 -6.49
CA PRO A 75 -22.54 7.06 -5.95
C PRO A 75 -23.14 5.75 -5.48
N GLN A 76 -23.70 5.75 -4.27
CA GLN A 76 -24.45 4.59 -3.77
C GLN A 76 -25.73 4.44 -4.59
N PRO A 77 -26.03 3.24 -5.11
CA PRO A 77 -27.23 3.03 -5.91
C PRO A 77 -28.50 3.50 -5.19
N GLY A 78 -29.32 4.29 -5.88
CA GLY A 78 -30.56 4.88 -5.34
C GLY A 78 -30.38 5.99 -4.31
N LYS A 79 -29.14 6.31 -3.88
CA LYS A 79 -28.89 7.27 -2.79
C LYS A 79 -27.83 8.32 -3.13
N GLY A 80 -27.17 8.22 -4.26
CA GLY A 80 -26.13 9.15 -4.66
C GLY A 80 -26.09 9.39 -6.17
N VAL A 81 -25.59 10.56 -6.56
CA VAL A 81 -25.43 10.97 -7.95
C VAL A 81 -24.14 11.74 -8.12
N VAL A 82 -23.40 11.47 -9.20
CA VAL A 82 -22.19 12.18 -9.61
C VAL A 82 -22.36 12.62 -11.06
N GLU A 83 -22.25 13.91 -11.33
CA GLU A 83 -22.46 14.50 -12.66
C GLU A 83 -23.80 14.04 -13.31
N GLY A 84 -24.87 14.06 -12.53
CA GLY A 84 -26.21 13.65 -12.97
C GLY A 84 -26.42 12.15 -13.17
N LYS A 85 -25.43 11.28 -12.80
CA LYS A 85 -25.51 9.83 -13.01
C LYS A 85 -25.32 9.04 -11.73
N GLN A 86 -25.98 7.89 -11.63
CA GLN A 86 -25.84 6.94 -10.51
C GLN A 86 -24.73 5.88 -10.76
N THR A 87 -23.80 6.18 -11.64
CA THR A 87 -22.66 5.30 -11.95
C THR A 87 -21.37 5.96 -11.53
N ARG A 88 -20.40 5.12 -11.11
CA ARG A 88 -19.05 5.62 -10.76
C ARG A 88 -18.43 6.41 -11.90
N ARG A 89 -17.66 7.43 -11.55
CA ARG A 89 -16.95 8.28 -12.49
C ARG A 89 -15.52 8.56 -12.03
N ALA A 90 -14.58 8.45 -12.97
CA ALA A 90 -13.19 8.82 -12.77
C ALA A 90 -12.95 10.26 -13.20
N PHE A 91 -12.07 10.94 -12.47
CA PHE A 91 -11.65 12.31 -12.72
C PHE A 91 -10.12 12.42 -12.58
N PRO A 92 -9.49 13.43 -13.19
CA PRO A 92 -8.10 13.76 -12.88
C PRO A 92 -7.92 14.04 -11.38
N ALA A 93 -6.69 13.86 -10.88
CA ALA A 93 -6.37 14.20 -9.49
C ALA A 93 -6.63 15.68 -9.15
N HIS A 94 -6.46 16.54 -10.14
CA HIS A 94 -6.72 17.98 -10.05
C HIS A 94 -7.72 18.36 -11.13
N PRO A 95 -9.04 18.24 -10.87
CA PRO A 95 -10.07 18.62 -11.84
C PRO A 95 -10.07 20.13 -12.01
N THR A 96 -10.15 20.58 -13.26
CA THR A 96 -10.16 22.02 -13.60
C THR A 96 -11.53 22.66 -13.40
N LYS A 97 -12.57 21.85 -13.19
CA LYS A 97 -13.94 22.30 -12.94
C LYS A 97 -14.48 21.60 -11.70
N PRO A 98 -15.35 22.26 -10.93
CA PRO A 98 -16.07 21.61 -9.86
C PRO A 98 -16.80 20.36 -10.34
N ILE A 99 -16.78 19.31 -9.54
CA ILE A 99 -17.55 18.08 -9.77
C ILE A 99 -18.85 18.18 -9.00
N THR A 100 -19.96 18.02 -9.68
CA THR A 100 -21.29 18.04 -9.04
C THR A 100 -21.59 16.65 -8.50
N ALA A 101 -21.81 16.57 -7.19
CA ALA A 101 -22.18 15.32 -6.53
C ALA A 101 -23.17 15.61 -5.39
N TRP A 102 -24.10 14.69 -5.13
CA TRP A 102 -24.99 14.77 -4.00
C TRP A 102 -25.41 13.38 -3.50
N GLY A 103 -25.85 13.32 -2.25
CA GLY A 103 -26.27 12.08 -1.59
C GLY A 103 -25.08 11.28 -1.05
N LEU A 104 -25.21 9.96 -0.97
CA LEU A 104 -24.17 9.08 -0.46
C LEU A 104 -23.16 8.75 -1.55
N ILE A 105 -21.94 9.24 -1.37
CA ILE A 105 -20.85 9.14 -2.33
C ILE A 105 -19.63 8.51 -1.64
N GLY A 106 -19.13 7.41 -2.18
CA GLY A 106 -17.81 6.89 -1.85
C GLY A 106 -16.74 7.57 -2.71
N ALA A 107 -15.54 7.70 -2.17
CA ALA A 107 -14.39 8.22 -2.89
C ALA A 107 -13.26 7.19 -2.95
N GLY A 108 -12.47 7.25 -4.01
CA GLY A 108 -11.25 6.47 -4.17
C GLY A 108 -10.17 7.31 -4.83
N ILE A 109 -8.92 7.05 -4.50
CA ILE A 109 -7.76 7.73 -5.05
C ILE A 109 -6.79 6.74 -5.70
N ARG A 110 -6.29 7.08 -6.88
CA ARG A 110 -5.13 6.43 -7.48
C ARG A 110 -3.91 7.29 -7.22
N ALA A 111 -3.06 6.82 -6.32
CA ALA A 111 -1.86 7.52 -5.92
C ALA A 111 -0.71 6.53 -5.70
N TYR A 112 0.49 6.99 -5.96
CA TYR A 112 1.72 6.25 -5.76
C TYR A 112 2.77 7.12 -5.10
N ASP A 113 3.62 6.47 -4.36
CA ASP A 113 4.83 7.05 -3.83
C ASP A 113 6.05 6.66 -4.67
N TYR A 114 7.10 7.44 -4.57
CA TYR A 114 8.34 7.27 -5.33
C TYR A 114 9.51 7.60 -4.42
N MET A 115 10.64 6.93 -4.63
CA MET A 115 11.88 7.24 -3.93
C MET A 115 12.88 7.95 -4.85
N ASP A 116 13.75 8.76 -4.26
CA ASP A 116 14.78 9.49 -5.00
C ASP A 116 15.68 8.55 -5.81
N GLY A 117 15.79 8.84 -7.12
CA GLY A 117 16.65 8.08 -8.02
C GLY A 117 16.16 6.68 -8.41
N VAL A 118 14.93 6.31 -8.05
CA VAL A 118 14.33 5.01 -8.35
C VAL A 118 13.05 5.20 -9.15
N GLN A 119 12.83 4.35 -10.16
CA GLN A 119 11.61 4.42 -10.99
C GLN A 119 10.45 3.57 -10.47
N ASN A 120 10.66 2.84 -9.40
CA ASN A 120 9.64 1.98 -8.84
C ASN A 120 8.49 2.79 -8.23
N LYS A 121 7.29 2.24 -8.34
CA LYS A 121 6.08 2.77 -7.71
C LYS A 121 5.83 2.05 -6.39
N TYR A 122 5.65 2.81 -5.33
CA TYR A 122 5.35 2.31 -4.00
C TYR A 122 3.92 2.67 -3.58
N GLY A 123 3.43 2.02 -2.54
CA GLY A 123 2.17 2.39 -1.90
C GLY A 123 2.32 3.68 -1.11
N VAL A 124 1.30 4.53 -1.13
CA VAL A 124 1.25 5.73 -0.28
C VAL A 124 1.01 5.30 1.17
N LYS A 125 1.81 5.83 2.10
CA LYS A 125 1.72 5.49 3.52
C LYS A 125 0.42 5.99 4.16
N THR A 126 0.10 7.27 3.95
CA THR A 126 -1.08 7.89 4.58
C THR A 126 -1.99 8.48 3.52
N VAL A 127 -3.28 8.22 3.64
CA VAL A 127 -4.34 8.83 2.84
C VAL A 127 -5.36 9.45 3.79
N ILE A 128 -5.71 10.71 3.53
CA ILE A 128 -6.68 11.47 4.31
C ILE A 128 -7.77 11.95 3.37
N LEU A 129 -9.02 11.88 3.82
CA LEU A 129 -10.16 12.53 3.18
C LEU A 129 -10.66 13.64 4.11
N GLU A 130 -10.67 14.84 3.60
CA GLU A 130 -11.27 15.99 4.25
C GLU A 130 -12.52 16.44 3.49
N VAL A 131 -13.55 16.81 4.23
CA VAL A 131 -14.77 17.39 3.70
C VAL A 131 -15.05 18.67 4.47
N ASP A 132 -15.19 19.79 3.76
CA ASP A 132 -15.40 21.12 4.32
C ASP A 132 -14.33 21.54 5.36
N GLY A 133 -13.11 21.03 5.17
CA GLY A 133 -11.98 21.30 6.08
C GLY A 133 -11.91 20.40 7.31
N GLU A 134 -12.82 19.44 7.44
CA GLU A 134 -12.80 18.43 8.50
C GLU A 134 -12.30 17.08 7.99
N GLU A 135 -11.41 16.44 8.75
CA GLU A 135 -10.96 15.10 8.47
C GLU A 135 -12.06 14.09 8.77
N VAL A 136 -12.56 13.43 7.71
CA VAL A 136 -13.63 12.41 7.83
C VAL A 136 -13.12 10.99 7.66
N PHE A 137 -11.91 10.84 7.17
CA PHE A 137 -11.25 9.54 7.03
C PHE A 137 -9.73 9.69 7.02
N ARG A 138 -9.06 8.78 7.71
CA ARG A 138 -7.60 8.61 7.67
C ARG A 138 -7.25 7.14 7.57
N SER A 139 -6.29 6.82 6.75
CA SER A 139 -5.68 5.50 6.69
C SER A 139 -4.17 5.63 6.65
N THR A 140 -3.49 4.99 7.58
CA THR A 140 -2.03 4.95 7.65
C THR A 140 -1.55 3.50 7.66
N VAL A 141 -0.62 3.16 6.78
CA VAL A 141 -0.02 1.82 6.70
C VAL A 141 1.39 1.93 7.24
N ASP A 142 1.53 1.75 8.52
CA ASP A 142 2.81 1.71 9.23
C ASP A 142 3.08 0.37 9.91
N ARG A 143 2.02 -0.40 10.15
CA ARG A 143 2.07 -1.77 10.69
C ARG A 143 0.84 -2.57 10.29
N PHE A 144 0.97 -3.88 10.29
CA PHE A 144 -0.15 -4.80 10.12
C PHE A 144 0.20 -6.19 10.68
N ALA A 145 -0.78 -6.92 11.20
CA ALA A 145 -0.63 -8.32 11.53
C ALA A 145 -0.67 -9.18 10.26
N TYR A 146 0.00 -10.33 10.28
CA TYR A 146 0.03 -11.24 9.13
C TYR A 146 -1.37 -11.62 8.62
N GLU A 147 -2.30 -11.83 9.53
CA GLU A 147 -3.70 -12.19 9.22
C GLU A 147 -4.46 -11.06 8.52
N GLU A 148 -4.01 -9.82 8.65
CA GLU A 148 -4.62 -8.66 8.01
C GLU A 148 -4.29 -8.54 6.53
N ASN A 149 -3.30 -9.28 6.02
CA ASN A 149 -2.95 -9.30 4.60
C ASN A 149 -4.16 -9.58 3.70
N ARG A 150 -5.09 -10.41 4.14
CA ARG A 150 -6.31 -10.72 3.40
C ARG A 150 -7.26 -9.52 3.23
N TYR A 151 -7.14 -8.51 4.10
CA TYR A 151 -8.00 -7.33 4.07
C TYR A 151 -7.59 -6.30 3.04
N ILE A 152 -6.46 -6.51 2.36
CA ILE A 152 -6.02 -5.62 1.28
C ILE A 152 -7.06 -5.49 0.17
N ASN A 153 -7.90 -6.50 -0.02
CA ASN A 153 -9.00 -6.48 -0.98
C ASN A 153 -10.11 -5.51 -0.59
N SER A 154 -10.28 -5.25 0.70
CA SER A 154 -11.21 -4.24 1.22
C SER A 154 -10.65 -2.84 1.10
N TRP A 155 -9.34 -2.73 1.08
CA TRP A 155 -8.60 -1.48 0.94
C TRP A 155 -8.47 -1.01 -0.49
N THR A 156 -8.47 -1.98 -1.42
CA THR A 156 -8.39 -1.74 -2.86
C THR A 156 -9.73 -2.05 -3.49
N HIS A 157 -10.22 -1.19 -4.38
CA HIS A 157 -11.46 -1.45 -5.08
C HIS A 157 -11.38 -2.78 -5.83
N GLY A 158 -12.28 -3.72 -5.52
CA GLY A 158 -12.21 -5.13 -5.96
C GLY A 158 -12.11 -5.33 -7.48
N GLN A 159 -12.67 -4.42 -8.28
CA GLN A 159 -12.56 -4.46 -9.74
C GLN A 159 -11.13 -4.21 -10.25
N TYR A 160 -10.30 -3.55 -9.45
CA TYR A 160 -8.91 -3.24 -9.77
C TYR A 160 -7.94 -4.18 -9.05
N MET A 161 -8.44 -5.25 -8.45
CA MET A 161 -7.64 -6.20 -7.68
C MET A 161 -6.61 -6.94 -8.53
N LYS A 162 -6.95 -7.25 -9.79
CA LYS A 162 -5.98 -7.84 -10.74
C LYS A 162 -4.80 -6.91 -11.01
N SER A 163 -5.04 -5.62 -10.97
CA SER A 163 -4.01 -4.62 -11.13
C SER A 163 -3.27 -4.29 -9.83
N PHE A 164 -3.57 -4.99 -8.73
CA PHE A 164 -2.75 -4.92 -7.54
C PHE A 164 -1.34 -5.47 -7.78
N ILE A 165 -1.24 -6.50 -8.62
CA ILE A 165 0.03 -7.10 -9.04
C ILE A 165 0.68 -6.28 -10.17
N GLU A 166 -0.11 -5.54 -10.95
CA GLU A 166 0.39 -4.68 -12.02
C GLU A 166 0.60 -3.25 -11.53
N PRO A 167 1.81 -2.72 -11.56
CA PRO A 167 2.05 -1.31 -11.25
C PRO A 167 1.22 -0.42 -12.19
N GLY A 168 0.46 0.50 -11.66
CA GLY A 168 -0.21 1.50 -12.47
C GLY A 168 -1.72 1.62 -12.33
N ASN A 169 -2.42 0.62 -11.81
CA ASN A 169 -3.89 0.62 -11.79
C ASN A 169 -4.53 0.49 -10.40
N ARG A 170 -3.76 0.74 -9.34
CA ARG A 170 -4.28 0.62 -7.97
C ARG A 170 -5.16 1.81 -7.62
N LEU A 171 -6.38 1.52 -7.22
CA LEU A 171 -7.32 2.49 -6.69
C LEU A 171 -7.57 2.13 -5.22
N ARG A 172 -7.19 3.02 -4.31
CA ARG A 172 -7.50 2.86 -2.90
C ARG A 172 -8.88 3.42 -2.60
N MET A 173 -9.66 2.66 -1.85
CA MET A 173 -10.91 3.15 -1.28
C MET A 173 -10.59 4.04 -0.08
N LEU A 174 -11.18 5.22 -0.04
CA LEU A 174 -11.09 6.15 1.08
C LEU A 174 -12.22 5.85 2.08
N GLN A 175 -12.25 4.61 2.52
CA GLN A 175 -13.28 4.12 3.43
C GLN A 175 -12.70 2.96 4.22
N ALA A 176 -12.80 3.02 5.53
CA ALA A 176 -12.51 1.88 6.38
C ALA A 176 -13.51 0.75 6.08
N SER A 177 -13.01 -0.47 6.02
CA SER A 177 -13.84 -1.65 5.82
C SER A 177 -13.82 -2.54 7.05
N ASN A 178 -14.81 -3.42 7.12
CA ASN A 178 -14.94 -4.35 8.24
C ASN A 178 -13.68 -5.21 8.37
N GLY A 179 -13.05 -5.20 9.54
CA GLY A 179 -11.82 -5.92 9.83
C GLY A 179 -10.52 -5.22 9.39
N ASN A 180 -10.60 -4.02 8.80
CA ASN A 180 -9.44 -3.21 8.47
C ASN A 180 -9.25 -2.11 9.52
N ARG A 181 -8.02 -1.88 9.97
CA ARG A 181 -7.70 -0.84 10.94
C ARG A 181 -7.59 0.57 10.34
N GLY A 182 -7.77 0.75 9.07
CA GLY A 182 -7.90 2.04 8.39
C GLY A 182 -6.74 3.00 8.55
#